data_d9065b26942e7632a940d25974718ddd
#
_entry.id   d9065b26942e7632a940d25974718ddd
#
_cell.length_a   1.000
_cell.length_b   1.000
_cell.length_c   1.000
_cell.angle_alpha   90.00
_cell.angle_beta   90.00
_cell.angle_gamma   90.00
#
_symmetry.space_group_name_H-M   'P 1'
#
loop_
_entity.id
_entity.type
_entity.pdbx_description
1 polymer ?
#
loop_
_entity_poly.entity_id
_entity_poly.type
_entity_poly.pdbx_seq_one_letter_code
_entity_poly.pdbx_strand_id
1 'polypeptide(L)'
;MTSTSEITSATKRVSVIVPSYNPDEKLATVISDLERAGFDDIIVVNDGSRKDCLGFFPSPAEHPAVTLLTHEVNRGKGAALKTAFSWFIENRPERDGVVTADGDAQHRVCDILGCAGEMLDSGDLILGARDFSLPDVPPRSRMGNRITSAVFLILCGLHVSDTQTGLRAIPRDALPDLCRVNGDRYEYETNMLLALKGFGIGYHERKIETVYIEENQTSHFRPVRDSIRIYALILKFLLSSGAATIIDLLLFYLFSRFLPTGKLVTLEATVMARAVSSLVNFSINRHVVFRSENSIWKTLAKYYAFAIPVMLTSAGGVTLLGYIFSTHAAWLRTIFKMIIDTVIYFVSFRVQREWVFRQRPAASVKNKPRREK
;
A
#
# COMPACT_ATOMS: atom_id res chain seq x y z
N MET A 1 -13.11 -11.37 26.64
CA MET A 1 -13.18 -10.25 27.62
C MET A 1 -11.76 -9.99 28.09
N THR A 2 -11.15 -8.91 27.64
CA THR A 2 -9.79 -8.48 28.07
C THR A 2 -9.87 -8.10 29.54
N SER A 3 -8.96 -8.58 30.37
CA SER A 3 -8.99 -8.30 31.81
C SER A 3 -8.66 -6.82 32.08
N THR A 4 -9.19 -6.27 33.18
CA THR A 4 -8.92 -4.86 33.55
C THR A 4 -7.42 -4.56 33.68
N SER A 5 -6.62 -5.56 34.09
CA SER A 5 -5.15 -5.45 34.18
C SER A 5 -4.46 -5.36 32.80
N GLU A 6 -4.97 -6.07 31.79
CA GLU A 6 -4.45 -6.01 30.41
C GLU A 6 -4.76 -4.67 29.76
N ILE A 7 -5.96 -4.12 29.99
CA ILE A 7 -6.36 -2.78 29.52
C ILE A 7 -5.44 -1.71 30.09
N THR A 8 -5.24 -1.73 31.41
CA THR A 8 -4.36 -0.76 32.11
C THR A 8 -2.90 -0.89 31.66
N SER A 9 -2.44 -2.09 31.31
CA SER A 9 -1.10 -2.30 30.75
C SER A 9 -0.98 -1.73 29.33
N ALA A 10 -1.95 -1.94 28.46
CA ALA A 10 -1.91 -1.47 27.07
C ALA A 10 -1.92 0.05 26.96
N THR A 11 -2.79 0.74 27.72
CA THR A 11 -2.92 2.20 27.66
C THR A 11 -1.69 2.97 28.12
N LYS A 12 -0.82 2.36 28.93
CA LYS A 12 0.45 2.95 29.38
C LYS A 12 1.65 2.58 28.51
N ARG A 13 1.52 1.57 27.65
CA ARG A 13 2.62 1.09 26.82
C ARG A 13 2.56 1.59 25.37
N VAL A 14 1.41 2.12 24.96
CA VAL A 14 1.22 2.66 23.61
C VAL A 14 0.78 4.12 23.63
N SER A 15 1.10 4.87 22.58
CA SER A 15 0.56 6.21 22.34
C SER A 15 -0.52 6.16 21.28
N VAL A 16 -1.57 6.98 21.38
CA VAL A 16 -2.58 7.10 20.33
C VAL A 16 -2.26 8.32 19.47
N ILE A 17 -2.20 8.14 18.15
CA ILE A 17 -1.94 9.20 17.18
C ILE A 17 -3.23 9.54 16.44
N VAL A 18 -3.63 10.83 16.52
CA VAL A 18 -4.83 11.36 15.88
C VAL A 18 -4.45 12.48 14.91
N PRO A 19 -4.22 12.18 13.61
CA PRO A 19 -4.02 13.21 12.59
C PRO A 19 -5.36 13.92 12.32
N SER A 20 -5.35 15.26 12.28
CA SER A 20 -6.57 16.05 12.14
C SER A 20 -6.37 17.25 11.22
N TYR A 21 -7.34 17.45 10.32
CA TYR A 21 -7.40 18.61 9.41
C TYR A 21 -8.81 19.17 9.35
N ASN A 22 -9.00 20.41 9.75
CA ASN A 22 -10.28 21.09 9.89
C ASN A 22 -11.27 20.25 10.71
N PRO A 23 -10.94 19.90 11.97
CA PRO A 23 -11.82 19.11 12.83
C PRO A 23 -13.11 19.85 13.17
N ASP A 24 -14.07 19.09 13.66
CA ASP A 24 -15.28 19.52 14.32
C ASP A 24 -15.32 19.01 15.77
N GLU A 25 -16.47 19.09 16.43
CA GLU A 25 -16.71 18.65 17.81
C GLU A 25 -16.36 17.18 18.08
N LYS A 26 -16.30 16.36 17.04
CA LYS A 26 -15.98 14.92 17.16
C LYS A 26 -14.56 14.69 17.66
N LEU A 27 -13.61 15.58 17.32
CA LEU A 27 -12.23 15.46 17.82
C LEU A 27 -12.19 15.54 19.36
N ALA A 28 -12.93 16.47 19.96
CA ALA A 28 -13.02 16.58 21.42
C ALA A 28 -13.63 15.32 22.06
N THR A 29 -14.64 14.73 21.39
CA THR A 29 -15.23 13.47 21.83
C THR A 29 -14.21 12.34 21.80
N VAL A 30 -13.46 12.18 20.69
CA VAL A 30 -12.40 11.16 20.55
C VAL A 30 -11.37 11.30 21.68
N ILE A 31 -10.87 12.49 21.94
CA ILE A 31 -9.87 12.74 22.99
C ILE A 31 -10.43 12.37 24.37
N SER A 32 -11.63 12.85 24.71
CA SER A 32 -12.27 12.56 26.00
C SER A 32 -12.54 11.06 26.21
N ASP A 33 -12.90 10.34 25.14
CA ASP A 33 -13.14 8.91 25.21
C ASP A 33 -11.84 8.10 25.40
N LEU A 34 -10.74 8.54 24.76
CA LEU A 34 -9.42 7.95 24.95
C LEU A 34 -8.90 8.16 26.37
N GLU A 35 -9.03 9.39 26.91
CA GLU A 35 -8.63 9.70 28.30
C GLU A 35 -9.45 8.87 29.31
N ARG A 36 -10.76 8.77 29.12
CA ARG A 36 -11.63 7.92 29.99
C ARG A 36 -11.26 6.45 29.94
N ALA A 37 -10.74 5.98 28.81
CA ALA A 37 -10.24 4.60 28.68
C ALA A 37 -8.87 4.39 29.36
N GLY A 38 -8.24 5.47 29.83
CA GLY A 38 -6.97 5.41 30.54
C GLY A 38 -5.72 5.61 29.69
N PHE A 39 -5.85 6.05 28.44
CA PHE A 39 -4.70 6.45 27.65
C PHE A 39 -4.10 7.74 28.23
N ASP A 40 -2.82 7.70 28.56
CA ASP A 40 -2.09 8.81 29.19
C ASP A 40 -1.10 9.48 28.22
N ASP A 41 -1.11 9.11 26.95
CA ASP A 41 -0.31 9.75 25.90
C ASP A 41 -1.04 9.71 24.55
N ILE A 42 -1.52 10.88 24.13
CA ILE A 42 -2.29 11.08 22.89
C ILE A 42 -1.58 12.15 22.08
N ILE A 43 -1.14 11.83 20.88
CA ILE A 43 -0.43 12.73 19.98
C ILE A 43 -1.40 13.20 18.90
N VAL A 44 -1.87 14.43 19.02
CA VAL A 44 -2.75 15.06 18.03
C VAL A 44 -1.89 15.85 17.06
N VAL A 45 -2.12 15.67 15.74
CA VAL A 45 -1.42 16.47 14.73
C VAL A 45 -2.40 17.37 13.99
N ASN A 46 -2.30 18.66 14.20
CA ASN A 46 -2.99 19.67 13.41
C ASN A 46 -2.26 19.83 12.06
N ASP A 47 -2.84 19.33 10.99
CA ASP A 47 -2.24 19.39 9.65
C ASP A 47 -2.60 20.71 8.92
N GLY A 48 -2.30 21.85 9.54
CA GLY A 48 -2.49 23.18 8.94
C GLY A 48 -3.97 23.53 8.75
N SER A 49 -4.77 23.34 9.79
CA SER A 49 -6.20 23.66 9.78
C SER A 49 -6.47 25.16 9.70
N ARG A 50 -7.65 25.49 9.19
CA ARG A 50 -8.13 26.87 9.12
C ARG A 50 -8.32 27.46 10.52
N LYS A 51 -8.25 28.78 10.61
CA LYS A 51 -8.34 29.52 11.90
C LYS A 51 -9.66 29.27 12.64
N ASP A 52 -10.76 29.12 11.92
CA ASP A 52 -12.09 28.84 12.45
C ASP A 52 -12.21 27.42 13.09
N CYS A 53 -11.32 26.51 12.73
CA CYS A 53 -11.28 25.16 13.29
C CYS A 53 -10.30 24.99 14.46
N LEU A 54 -9.49 26.00 14.77
CA LEU A 54 -8.45 25.86 15.81
C LEU A 54 -9.03 25.67 17.22
N GLY A 55 -10.24 26.17 17.47
CA GLY A 55 -10.93 26.01 18.74
C GLY A 55 -11.37 24.57 19.06
N PHE A 56 -11.37 23.66 18.07
CA PHE A 56 -11.69 22.25 18.30
C PHE A 56 -10.48 21.39 18.68
N PHE A 57 -9.25 21.96 18.61
CA PHE A 57 -8.08 21.23 19.07
C PHE A 57 -7.97 21.28 20.59
N PRO A 58 -7.57 20.16 21.23
CA PRO A 58 -7.45 20.10 22.69
C PRO A 58 -6.38 21.05 23.19
N SER A 59 -6.70 21.78 24.27
CA SER A 59 -5.72 22.55 24.98
C SER A 59 -4.89 21.66 25.92
N PRO A 60 -3.54 21.70 25.87
CA PRO A 60 -2.72 20.90 26.78
C PRO A 60 -2.96 21.21 28.28
N ALA A 61 -3.52 22.39 28.60
CA ALA A 61 -3.89 22.75 29.97
C ALA A 61 -5.14 21.97 30.45
N GLU A 62 -6.06 21.65 29.56
CA GLU A 62 -7.29 20.92 29.87
C GLU A 62 -7.12 19.39 29.66
N HIS A 63 -6.22 19.01 28.79
CA HIS A 63 -5.95 17.62 28.43
C HIS A 63 -4.46 17.29 28.60
N PRO A 64 -3.99 17.04 29.83
CA PRO A 64 -2.56 16.80 30.11
C PRO A 64 -1.98 15.55 29.43
N ALA A 65 -2.83 14.60 29.02
CA ALA A 65 -2.43 13.43 28.25
C ALA A 65 -2.13 13.77 26.77
N VAL A 66 -2.47 14.99 26.30
CA VAL A 66 -2.38 15.35 24.89
C VAL A 66 -1.12 16.13 24.58
N THR A 67 -0.41 15.69 23.55
CA THR A 67 0.63 16.46 22.86
C THR A 67 0.09 16.94 21.52
N LEU A 68 0.05 18.24 21.30
CA LEU A 68 -0.39 18.85 20.05
C LEU A 68 0.81 19.24 19.19
N LEU A 69 0.93 18.61 18.02
CA LEU A 69 1.88 18.97 16.96
C LEU A 69 1.15 19.77 15.88
N THR A 70 1.79 20.79 15.30
CA THR A 70 1.12 21.67 14.34
C THR A 70 1.98 21.87 13.09
N HIS A 71 1.39 21.68 11.92
CA HIS A 71 1.94 22.11 10.64
C HIS A 71 1.44 23.52 10.30
N GLU A 72 2.28 24.34 9.70
CA GLU A 72 1.90 25.69 9.26
C GLU A 72 0.88 25.66 8.11
N VAL A 73 0.96 24.63 7.24
CA VAL A 73 0.10 24.42 6.09
C VAL A 73 -0.29 22.95 5.97
N ASN A 74 -1.41 22.66 5.32
CA ASN A 74 -1.84 21.28 5.06
C ASN A 74 -0.82 20.53 4.20
N ARG A 75 -0.16 19.55 4.80
CA ARG A 75 0.82 18.66 4.16
C ARG A 75 0.22 17.30 3.78
N GLY A 76 -0.91 16.95 4.38
CA GLY A 76 -1.67 15.72 4.15
C GLY A 76 -1.50 14.68 5.27
N LYS A 77 -2.48 13.76 5.35
CA LYS A 77 -2.57 12.74 6.42
C LYS A 77 -1.27 11.94 6.57
N GLY A 78 -0.65 11.53 5.46
CA GLY A 78 0.61 10.77 5.48
C GLY A 78 1.76 11.59 6.09
N ALA A 79 1.86 12.89 5.80
CA ALA A 79 2.85 13.76 6.40
C ALA A 79 2.60 13.95 7.90
N ALA A 80 1.33 14.09 8.30
CA ALA A 80 0.95 14.19 9.71
C ALA A 80 1.33 12.92 10.50
N LEU A 81 1.04 11.75 9.94
CA LEU A 81 1.44 10.47 10.53
C LEU A 81 2.96 10.35 10.68
N LYS A 82 3.72 10.68 9.63
CA LYS A 82 5.19 10.65 9.69
C LYS A 82 5.76 11.62 10.73
N THR A 83 5.18 12.81 10.84
CA THR A 83 5.57 13.78 11.88
C THR A 83 5.33 13.22 13.27
N ALA A 84 4.16 12.61 13.51
CA ALA A 84 3.86 11.96 14.79
C ALA A 84 4.78 10.76 15.06
N PHE A 85 5.05 9.91 14.06
CA PHE A 85 5.96 8.78 14.21
C PHE A 85 7.39 9.22 14.57
N SER A 86 7.92 10.23 13.87
CA SER A 86 9.26 10.76 14.16
C SER A 86 9.32 11.36 15.56
N TRP A 87 8.32 12.16 15.93
CA TRP A 87 8.22 12.74 17.26
C TRP A 87 8.14 11.66 18.36
N PHE A 88 7.31 10.61 18.15
CA PHE A 88 7.18 9.48 19.08
C PHE A 88 8.52 8.75 19.26
N ILE A 89 9.21 8.45 18.18
CA ILE A 89 10.51 7.75 18.22
C ILE A 89 11.50 8.51 19.11
N GLU A 90 11.53 9.84 19.00
CA GLU A 90 12.47 10.71 19.71
C GLU A 90 12.07 10.98 21.17
N ASN A 91 10.75 11.11 21.45
CA ASN A 91 10.27 11.62 22.72
C ASN A 91 9.60 10.58 23.63
N ARG A 92 9.39 9.33 23.16
CA ARG A 92 8.73 8.27 23.93
C ARG A 92 9.52 6.96 23.89
N PRO A 93 10.79 6.95 24.33
CA PRO A 93 11.64 5.74 24.23
C PRO A 93 11.12 4.56 25.06
N GLU A 94 10.31 4.81 26.08
CA GLU A 94 9.75 3.81 26.99
C GLU A 94 8.52 3.08 26.44
N ARG A 95 7.89 3.59 25.35
CA ARG A 95 6.66 3.00 24.81
C ARG A 95 6.94 2.00 23.71
N ASP A 96 6.12 0.95 23.66
CA ASP A 96 6.31 -0.19 22.75
C ASP A 96 5.75 0.04 21.35
N GLY A 97 4.87 1.01 21.16
CA GLY A 97 4.30 1.31 19.85
C GLY A 97 3.25 2.40 19.87
N VAL A 98 2.58 2.57 18.74
CA VAL A 98 1.52 3.55 18.55
C VAL A 98 0.27 2.92 17.97
N VAL A 99 -0.90 3.54 18.26
CA VAL A 99 -2.14 3.24 17.55
C VAL A 99 -2.59 4.50 16.83
N THR A 100 -2.79 4.41 15.51
CA THR A 100 -3.38 5.50 14.73
C THR A 100 -4.89 5.40 14.74
N ALA A 101 -5.59 6.50 14.95
CA ALA A 101 -7.05 6.59 14.88
C ALA A 101 -7.46 7.88 14.18
N ASP A 102 -8.60 7.88 13.49
CA ASP A 102 -9.13 9.08 12.86
C ASP A 102 -9.88 9.95 13.89
N GLY A 103 -9.85 11.27 13.70
CA GLY A 103 -10.49 12.24 14.59
C GLY A 103 -12.00 12.41 14.35
N ASP A 104 -12.65 11.54 13.59
CA ASP A 104 -14.06 11.61 13.19
C ASP A 104 -15.02 10.75 14.05
N ALA A 105 -14.50 10.16 15.13
CA ALA A 105 -15.22 9.29 16.06
C ALA A 105 -15.79 7.98 15.43
N GLN A 106 -15.27 7.55 14.29
CA GLN A 106 -15.70 6.29 13.67
C GLN A 106 -15.02 5.05 14.27
N HIS A 107 -13.96 5.21 15.06
CA HIS A 107 -13.26 4.13 15.74
C HIS A 107 -13.67 4.05 17.20
N ARG A 108 -14.23 2.92 17.61
CA ARG A 108 -14.57 2.68 19.02
C ARG A 108 -13.31 2.49 19.87
N VAL A 109 -13.33 2.99 21.07
CA VAL A 109 -12.19 2.84 22.00
C VAL A 109 -11.86 1.39 22.30
N CYS A 110 -12.86 0.51 22.40
CA CYS A 110 -12.65 -0.92 22.60
C CYS A 110 -11.88 -1.58 21.43
N ASP A 111 -12.05 -1.09 20.20
CA ASP A 111 -11.31 -1.57 19.03
C ASP A 111 -9.87 -1.03 19.03
N ILE A 112 -9.67 0.24 19.44
CA ILE A 112 -8.34 0.83 19.64
C ILE A 112 -7.54 0.04 20.68
N LEU A 113 -8.16 -0.25 21.84
CA LEU A 113 -7.58 -1.08 22.91
C LEU A 113 -7.29 -2.50 22.44
N GLY A 114 -8.23 -3.09 21.70
CA GLY A 114 -8.05 -4.43 21.15
C GLY A 114 -6.89 -4.55 20.17
N CYS A 115 -6.74 -3.58 19.26
CA CYS A 115 -5.60 -3.52 18.34
C CYS A 115 -4.28 -3.29 19.09
N ALA A 116 -4.28 -2.42 20.12
CA ALA A 116 -3.11 -2.19 20.96
C ALA A 116 -2.65 -3.45 21.69
N GLY A 117 -3.58 -4.16 22.33
CA GLY A 117 -3.29 -5.40 23.06
C GLY A 117 -2.72 -6.47 22.14
N GLU A 118 -3.35 -6.72 20.99
CA GLU A 118 -2.91 -7.73 20.03
C GLU A 118 -1.54 -7.40 19.42
N MET A 119 -1.22 -6.12 19.19
CA MET A 119 0.11 -5.67 18.79
C MET A 119 1.15 -5.94 19.86
N LEU A 120 0.84 -5.67 21.14
CA LEU A 120 1.75 -5.90 22.24
C LEU A 120 2.05 -7.38 22.47
N ASP A 121 1.07 -8.25 22.20
CA ASP A 121 1.18 -9.69 22.36
C ASP A 121 1.93 -10.34 21.19
N SER A 122 1.64 -9.94 19.97
CA SER A 122 2.22 -10.54 18.75
C SER A 122 3.57 -9.91 18.35
N GLY A 123 3.76 -8.62 18.63
CA GLY A 123 4.87 -7.83 18.10
C GLY A 123 4.71 -7.45 16.62
N ASP A 124 3.55 -7.76 16.02
CA ASP A 124 3.23 -7.47 14.62
C ASP A 124 2.34 -6.23 14.49
N LEU A 125 2.25 -5.68 13.30
CA LEU A 125 1.34 -4.58 12.98
C LEU A 125 -0.11 -5.11 12.90
N ILE A 126 -1.04 -4.47 13.61
CA ILE A 126 -2.45 -4.85 13.61
C ILE A 126 -3.26 -3.83 12.80
N LEU A 127 -4.06 -4.34 11.86
CA LEU A 127 -5.00 -3.56 11.06
C LEU A 127 -6.40 -3.75 11.64
N GLY A 128 -7.05 -2.68 12.07
CA GLY A 128 -8.46 -2.71 12.44
C GLY A 128 -9.33 -2.80 11.19
N ALA A 129 -9.76 -3.99 10.80
CA ALA A 129 -10.48 -4.24 9.56
C ALA A 129 -12.00 -4.22 9.76
N ARG A 130 -12.70 -3.36 9.01
CA ARG A 130 -14.16 -3.30 8.98
C ARG A 130 -14.75 -4.53 8.29
N ASP A 131 -15.89 -5.01 8.77
CA ASP A 131 -16.60 -6.13 8.13
C ASP A 131 -17.52 -5.64 7.01
N PHE A 132 -17.05 -5.69 5.76
CA PHE A 132 -17.82 -5.30 4.58
C PHE A 132 -18.88 -6.33 4.17
N SER A 133 -19.03 -7.46 4.89
CA SER A 133 -20.07 -8.46 4.61
C SER A 133 -21.41 -8.11 5.25
N LEU A 134 -21.43 -7.19 6.22
CA LEU A 134 -22.61 -6.79 6.96
C LEU A 134 -23.67 -6.15 6.04
N PRO A 135 -24.99 -6.37 6.31
CA PRO A 135 -26.07 -5.86 5.48
C PRO A 135 -26.09 -4.34 5.31
N ASP A 136 -25.73 -3.62 6.37
CA ASP A 136 -25.76 -2.15 6.44
C ASP A 136 -24.66 -1.46 5.65
N VAL A 137 -23.69 -2.22 5.11
CA VAL A 137 -22.61 -1.66 4.29
C VAL A 137 -23.13 -1.29 2.91
N PRO A 138 -22.95 -0.02 2.46
CA PRO A 138 -23.37 0.40 1.13
C PRO A 138 -22.78 -0.48 0.02
N PRO A 139 -23.56 -0.90 -1.00
CA PRO A 139 -23.08 -1.81 -2.06
C PRO A 139 -21.85 -1.28 -2.81
N ARG A 140 -21.72 0.02 -3.00
CA ARG A 140 -20.56 0.66 -3.64
C ARG A 140 -19.29 0.48 -2.83
N SER A 141 -19.36 0.69 -1.50
CA SER A 141 -18.24 0.49 -0.59
C SER A 141 -17.79 -0.97 -0.56
N ARG A 142 -18.76 -1.90 -0.49
CA ARG A 142 -18.50 -3.34 -0.54
C ARG A 142 -17.80 -3.76 -1.83
N MET A 143 -18.31 -3.32 -2.99
CA MET A 143 -17.71 -3.64 -4.29
C MET A 143 -16.33 -3.01 -4.44
N GLY A 144 -16.18 -1.73 -4.08
CA GLY A 144 -14.89 -1.02 -4.14
C GLY A 144 -13.83 -1.72 -3.28
N ASN A 145 -14.17 -2.08 -2.04
CA ASN A 145 -13.25 -2.80 -1.16
C ASN A 145 -12.89 -4.19 -1.71
N ARG A 146 -13.85 -4.98 -2.20
CA ARG A 146 -13.58 -6.29 -2.83
C ARG A 146 -12.60 -6.18 -3.98
N ILE A 147 -12.80 -5.21 -4.87
CA ILE A 147 -11.90 -4.97 -6.01
C ILE A 147 -10.50 -4.63 -5.49
N THR A 148 -10.39 -3.72 -4.53
CA THR A 148 -9.10 -3.30 -3.97
C THR A 148 -8.39 -4.45 -3.27
N SER A 149 -9.09 -5.23 -2.42
CA SER A 149 -8.53 -6.40 -1.74
C SER A 149 -8.05 -7.47 -2.73
N ALA A 150 -8.82 -7.73 -3.79
CA ALA A 150 -8.40 -8.64 -4.87
C ALA A 150 -7.14 -8.14 -5.58
N VAL A 151 -7.07 -6.84 -5.87
CA VAL A 151 -5.87 -6.21 -6.46
C VAL A 151 -4.65 -6.36 -5.53
N PHE A 152 -4.80 -6.12 -4.22
CA PHE A 152 -3.72 -6.30 -3.25
C PHE A 152 -3.27 -7.76 -3.15
N LEU A 153 -4.21 -8.71 -3.16
CA LEU A 153 -3.89 -10.13 -3.15
C LEU A 153 -3.14 -10.55 -4.43
N ILE A 154 -3.69 -10.23 -5.59
CA ILE A 154 -3.15 -10.69 -6.88
C ILE A 154 -1.81 -10.01 -7.19
N LEU A 155 -1.75 -8.68 -7.05
CA LEU A 155 -0.57 -7.91 -7.46
C LEU A 155 0.51 -7.84 -6.39
N CYS A 156 0.12 -7.83 -5.10
CA CYS A 156 1.06 -7.59 -4.00
C CYS A 156 1.27 -8.82 -3.12
N GLY A 157 0.42 -9.85 -3.26
CA GLY A 157 0.44 -11.03 -2.40
C GLY A 157 0.13 -10.69 -0.94
N LEU A 158 -0.64 -9.60 -0.71
CA LEU A 158 -1.07 -9.15 0.60
C LEU A 158 -2.53 -9.52 0.77
N HIS A 159 -2.82 -10.29 1.81
CA HIS A 159 -4.19 -10.67 2.16
C HIS A 159 -4.74 -9.63 3.14
N VAL A 160 -5.37 -8.58 2.63
CA VAL A 160 -5.94 -7.48 3.42
C VAL A 160 -7.41 -7.35 3.05
N SER A 161 -8.30 -7.47 4.05
CA SER A 161 -9.75 -7.40 3.87
C SER A 161 -10.27 -5.95 3.84
N ASP A 162 -9.58 -5.03 4.54
CA ASP A 162 -9.84 -3.58 4.52
C ASP A 162 -8.56 -2.80 4.22
N THR A 163 -8.40 -2.38 2.99
CA THR A 163 -7.19 -1.67 2.53
C THR A 163 -7.19 -0.18 2.87
N GLN A 164 -8.30 0.34 3.39
CA GLN A 164 -8.51 1.78 3.64
C GLN A 164 -8.68 2.11 5.13
N THR A 165 -8.46 1.15 6.02
CA THR A 165 -8.58 1.40 7.46
C THR A 165 -7.53 2.39 7.97
N GLY A 166 -7.96 3.38 8.75
CA GLY A 166 -7.11 4.31 9.47
C GLY A 166 -6.66 3.79 10.84
N LEU A 167 -7.37 2.78 11.38
CA LEU A 167 -7.03 2.17 12.68
C LEU A 167 -5.91 1.14 12.51
N ARG A 168 -4.73 1.46 13.01
CA ARG A 168 -3.55 0.60 12.92
C ARG A 168 -2.76 0.67 14.22
N ALA A 169 -2.49 -0.48 14.82
CA ALA A 169 -1.52 -0.56 15.91
C ALA A 169 -0.17 -0.99 15.34
N ILE A 170 0.85 -0.20 15.60
CA ILE A 170 2.15 -0.28 14.93
C ILE A 170 3.24 -0.41 15.99
N PRO A 171 4.01 -1.51 16.01
CA PRO A 171 5.10 -1.69 16.96
C PRO A 171 6.23 -0.68 16.68
N ARG A 172 6.89 -0.24 17.76
CA ARG A 172 7.97 0.76 17.72
C ARG A 172 9.03 0.46 16.67
N ASP A 173 9.45 -0.80 16.60
CA ASP A 173 10.52 -1.25 15.70
C ASP A 173 10.19 -1.08 14.20
N ALA A 174 8.90 -0.98 13.86
CA ALA A 174 8.44 -0.77 12.48
C ALA A 174 8.42 0.72 12.07
N LEU A 175 8.29 1.65 13.02
CA LEU A 175 8.09 3.07 12.73
C LEU A 175 9.21 3.71 11.91
N PRO A 176 10.53 3.47 12.17
CA PRO A 176 11.60 4.06 11.36
C PRO A 176 11.52 3.69 9.88
N ASP A 177 11.13 2.48 9.56
CA ASP A 177 10.96 2.04 8.17
C ASP A 177 9.70 2.65 7.55
N LEU A 178 8.62 2.78 8.32
CA LEU A 178 7.38 3.40 7.86
C LEU A 178 7.53 4.91 7.61
N CYS A 179 8.36 5.61 8.37
CA CYS A 179 8.69 7.02 8.08
C CYS A 179 9.32 7.23 6.70
N ARG A 180 10.00 6.21 6.14
CA ARG A 180 10.65 6.26 4.82
C ARG A 180 9.70 5.94 3.66
N VAL A 181 8.48 5.51 3.95
CA VAL A 181 7.48 5.19 2.91
C VAL A 181 7.06 6.45 2.19
N ASN A 182 7.03 6.39 0.85
CA ASN A 182 6.62 7.51 0.00
C ASN A 182 5.12 7.81 0.15
N GLY A 183 4.76 9.09 -0.06
CA GLY A 183 3.40 9.59 0.00
C GLY A 183 3.17 10.44 1.23
N ASP A 184 2.46 11.57 1.06
CA ASP A 184 2.21 12.54 2.12
C ASP A 184 0.71 12.72 2.39
N ARG A 185 -0.15 12.13 1.53
CA ARG A 185 -1.61 12.21 1.66
C ARG A 185 -2.20 10.81 1.92
N TYR A 186 -3.41 10.54 1.46
CA TYR A 186 -4.11 9.26 1.64
C TYR A 186 -3.38 8.06 1.01
N GLU A 187 -2.61 8.29 -0.05
CA GLU A 187 -1.78 7.24 -0.67
C GLU A 187 -0.71 6.66 0.27
N TYR A 188 -0.32 7.39 1.32
CA TYR A 188 0.65 6.92 2.30
C TYR A 188 0.19 5.64 3.01
N GLU A 189 -1.07 5.58 3.44
CA GLU A 189 -1.62 4.42 4.14
C GLU A 189 -1.63 3.17 3.26
N THR A 190 -1.90 3.35 1.97
CA THR A 190 -1.81 2.29 0.96
C THR A 190 -0.35 1.88 0.72
N ASN A 191 0.55 2.86 0.56
CA ASN A 191 1.97 2.61 0.35
C ASN A 191 2.62 1.92 1.56
N MET A 192 2.15 2.23 2.78
CA MET A 192 2.55 1.53 4.00
C MET A 192 2.24 0.04 3.89
N LEU A 193 1.00 -0.35 3.55
CA LEU A 193 0.64 -1.75 3.36
C LEU A 193 1.51 -2.42 2.31
N LEU A 194 1.74 -1.75 1.18
CA LEU A 194 2.57 -2.27 0.09
C LEU A 194 4.05 -2.47 0.50
N ALA A 195 4.52 -1.72 1.49
CA ALA A 195 5.90 -1.76 1.96
C ALA A 195 6.15 -2.84 3.04
N LEU A 196 5.12 -3.29 3.77
CA LEU A 196 5.24 -4.23 4.90
C LEU A 196 6.09 -5.44 4.56
N LYS A 197 5.77 -6.12 3.46
CA LYS A 197 6.50 -7.31 3.02
C LYS A 197 7.97 -7.01 2.65
N GLY A 198 8.22 -5.83 2.08
CA GLY A 198 9.56 -5.38 1.71
C GLY A 198 10.46 -5.15 2.93
N PHE A 199 9.88 -4.62 4.00
CA PHE A 199 10.56 -4.37 5.27
C PHE A 199 10.58 -5.60 6.19
N GLY A 200 9.84 -6.67 5.86
CA GLY A 200 9.72 -7.85 6.70
C GLY A 200 8.87 -7.61 7.96
N ILE A 201 7.97 -6.64 7.91
CA ILE A 201 7.02 -6.34 8.98
C ILE A 201 5.87 -7.32 8.88
N GLY A 202 5.65 -8.12 9.96
CA GLY A 202 4.49 -8.98 10.11
C GLY A 202 3.23 -8.14 10.33
N TYR A 203 2.07 -8.66 9.89
CA TYR A 203 0.80 -7.99 10.13
C TYR A 203 -0.35 -8.98 10.30
N HIS A 204 -1.35 -8.57 11.08
CA HIS A 204 -2.61 -9.30 11.30
C HIS A 204 -3.79 -8.34 11.14
N GLU A 205 -4.97 -8.89 10.87
CA GLU A 205 -6.22 -8.13 10.85
C GLU A 205 -7.04 -8.49 12.05
N ARG A 206 -7.52 -7.46 12.78
CA ARG A 206 -8.52 -7.55 13.82
C ARG A 206 -9.83 -7.00 13.31
N LYS A 207 -10.91 -7.77 13.36
CA LYS A 207 -12.25 -7.26 13.03
C LYS A 207 -12.67 -6.20 14.03
N ILE A 208 -13.11 -5.05 13.51
CA ILE A 208 -13.62 -3.93 14.28
C ILE A 208 -15.07 -3.64 13.90
N GLU A 209 -15.78 -3.00 14.81
CA GLU A 209 -17.11 -2.48 14.50
C GLU A 209 -17.00 -1.18 13.73
N THR A 210 -17.86 -1.01 12.72
CA THR A 210 -17.94 0.22 11.94
C THR A 210 -19.07 1.08 12.47
N VAL A 211 -18.74 2.27 12.94
CA VAL A 211 -19.74 3.28 13.30
C VAL A 211 -19.96 4.16 12.08
N TYR A 212 -21.12 4.03 11.43
CA TYR A 212 -21.51 4.93 10.34
C TYR A 212 -22.16 6.17 10.95
N ILE A 213 -21.45 7.30 10.93
CA ILE A 213 -21.98 8.60 11.37
C ILE A 213 -22.28 9.42 10.11
N GLU A 214 -23.55 9.83 9.94
CA GLU A 214 -24.04 10.79 8.95
C GLU A 214 -23.43 10.63 7.53
N GLU A 215 -23.71 9.52 6.85
CA GLU A 215 -23.37 9.27 5.43
C GLU A 215 -21.94 9.69 5.01
N ASN A 216 -20.95 9.73 5.94
CA ASN A 216 -19.54 10.12 5.68
C ASN A 216 -19.35 11.55 5.11
N GLN A 217 -20.21 12.50 5.43
CA GLN A 217 -20.10 13.89 4.93
C GLN A 217 -18.81 14.61 5.35
N THR A 218 -18.15 14.14 6.40
CA THR A 218 -16.88 14.70 6.90
C THR A 218 -15.62 14.10 6.24
N SER A 219 -15.76 13.14 5.36
CA SER A 219 -14.63 12.54 4.66
C SER A 219 -14.05 13.48 3.59
N HIS A 220 -12.84 13.97 3.80
CA HIS A 220 -12.08 14.74 2.81
C HIS A 220 -11.52 13.87 1.65
N PHE A 221 -11.88 12.59 1.61
CA PHE A 221 -11.49 11.66 0.56
C PHE A 221 -12.16 12.03 -0.77
N ARG A 222 -11.35 12.27 -1.80
CA ARG A 222 -11.80 12.52 -3.18
C ARG A 222 -11.74 11.22 -3.98
N PRO A 223 -12.87 10.51 -4.19
CA PRO A 223 -12.86 9.12 -4.67
C PRO A 223 -12.03 8.90 -5.93
N VAL A 224 -12.18 9.74 -6.95
CA VAL A 224 -11.48 9.58 -8.23
C VAL A 224 -9.99 9.93 -8.11
N ARG A 225 -9.67 11.09 -7.52
CA ARG A 225 -8.29 11.59 -7.45
C ARG A 225 -7.41 10.73 -6.55
N ASP A 226 -7.95 10.31 -5.41
CA ASP A 226 -7.19 9.52 -4.44
C ASP A 226 -7.08 8.06 -4.90
N SER A 227 -8.11 7.51 -5.55
CA SER A 227 -8.00 6.21 -6.23
C SER A 227 -6.93 6.20 -7.32
N ILE A 228 -6.85 7.23 -8.16
CA ILE A 228 -5.79 7.34 -9.18
C ILE A 228 -4.40 7.32 -8.53
N ARG A 229 -4.21 7.99 -7.39
CA ARG A 229 -2.93 7.99 -6.67
C ARG A 229 -2.61 6.61 -6.08
N ILE A 230 -3.61 5.95 -5.50
CA ILE A 230 -3.48 4.59 -4.95
C ILE A 230 -3.05 3.61 -6.05
N TYR A 231 -3.70 3.68 -7.22
CA TYR A 231 -3.39 2.80 -8.35
C TYR A 231 -2.28 3.31 -9.28
N ALA A 232 -1.67 4.45 -8.95
CA ALA A 232 -0.66 5.07 -9.83
C ALA A 232 0.50 4.14 -10.18
N LEU A 233 0.93 3.27 -9.28
CA LEU A 233 2.00 2.30 -9.55
C LEU A 233 1.56 1.28 -10.62
N ILE A 234 0.36 0.76 -10.50
CA ILE A 234 -0.22 -0.21 -11.44
C ILE A 234 -0.43 0.46 -12.80
N LEU A 235 -0.97 1.67 -12.78
CA LEU A 235 -1.19 2.45 -14.01
C LEU A 235 0.12 2.77 -14.73
N LYS A 236 1.16 3.17 -14.00
CA LYS A 236 2.50 3.39 -14.58
C LYS A 236 3.06 2.13 -15.22
N PHE A 237 2.89 0.97 -14.59
CA PHE A 237 3.32 -0.30 -15.15
C PHE A 237 2.54 -0.66 -16.41
N LEU A 238 1.22 -0.44 -16.43
CA LEU A 238 0.37 -0.63 -17.60
C LEU A 238 0.79 0.28 -18.76
N LEU A 239 1.00 1.56 -18.49
CA LEU A 239 1.45 2.53 -19.49
C LEU A 239 2.86 2.20 -20.03
N SER A 240 3.77 1.73 -19.15
CA SER A 240 5.10 1.28 -19.55
C SER A 240 5.02 0.09 -20.52
N SER A 241 4.19 -0.90 -20.22
CA SER A 241 3.98 -2.08 -21.07
C SER A 241 3.36 -1.70 -22.41
N GLY A 242 2.36 -0.80 -22.39
CA GLY A 242 1.72 -0.27 -23.62
C GLY A 242 2.71 0.51 -24.50
N ALA A 243 3.50 1.39 -23.91
CA ALA A 243 4.54 2.13 -24.63
C ALA A 243 5.57 1.20 -25.28
N ALA A 244 6.04 0.18 -24.55
CA ALA A 244 6.96 -0.81 -25.09
C ALA A 244 6.36 -1.59 -26.27
N THR A 245 5.06 -1.92 -26.21
CA THR A 245 4.35 -2.58 -27.32
C THR A 245 4.27 -1.69 -28.56
N ILE A 246 3.95 -0.42 -28.39
CA ILE A 246 3.92 0.55 -29.52
C ILE A 246 5.32 0.66 -30.14
N ILE A 247 6.36 0.79 -29.32
CA ILE A 247 7.75 0.87 -29.81
C ILE A 247 8.14 -0.41 -30.55
N ASP A 248 7.77 -1.58 -30.04
CA ASP A 248 8.02 -2.88 -30.67
C ASP A 248 7.42 -2.94 -32.08
N LEU A 249 6.16 -2.54 -32.23
CA LEU A 249 5.46 -2.52 -33.52
C LEU A 249 6.07 -1.52 -34.51
N LEU A 250 6.41 -0.33 -34.04
CA LEU A 250 7.05 0.70 -34.88
C LEU A 250 8.43 0.24 -35.37
N LEU A 251 9.24 -0.32 -34.46
CA LEU A 251 10.56 -0.83 -34.81
C LEU A 251 10.48 -2.05 -35.74
N PHE A 252 9.54 -2.95 -35.51
CA PHE A 252 9.29 -4.07 -36.41
C PHE A 252 8.95 -3.59 -37.83
N TYR A 253 8.05 -2.60 -37.94
CA TYR A 253 7.72 -2.01 -39.25
C TYR A 253 8.95 -1.38 -39.94
N LEU A 254 9.74 -0.57 -39.19
CA LEU A 254 10.93 0.05 -39.70
C LEU A 254 11.98 -0.99 -40.17
N PHE A 255 12.30 -1.95 -39.31
CA PHE A 255 13.27 -3.00 -39.67
C PHE A 255 12.79 -3.84 -40.83
N SER A 256 11.52 -4.21 -40.90
CA SER A 256 10.94 -4.95 -42.02
C SER A 256 11.02 -4.15 -43.34
N ARG A 257 11.04 -2.79 -43.28
CA ARG A 257 11.11 -1.91 -44.46
C ARG A 257 12.53 -1.71 -44.94
N PHE A 258 13.52 -1.66 -44.02
CA PHE A 258 14.89 -1.27 -44.33
C PHE A 258 15.89 -2.44 -44.39
N LEU A 259 15.54 -3.63 -43.86
CA LEU A 259 16.38 -4.81 -44.01
C LEU A 259 16.30 -5.36 -45.43
N PRO A 260 17.42 -5.92 -45.95
CA PRO A 260 17.42 -6.58 -47.24
C PRO A 260 16.40 -7.70 -47.33
N THR A 261 15.70 -7.83 -48.44
CA THR A 261 14.71 -8.87 -48.67
C THR A 261 15.35 -10.25 -48.64
N GLY A 262 14.91 -11.10 -47.70
CA GLY A 262 15.43 -12.46 -47.49
C GLY A 262 14.44 -13.35 -46.76
N LYS A 263 14.68 -14.68 -46.76
CA LYS A 263 13.78 -15.66 -46.12
C LYS A 263 13.62 -15.46 -44.60
N LEU A 264 14.58 -14.76 -43.96
CA LEU A 264 14.62 -14.54 -42.52
C LEU A 264 14.31 -13.09 -42.07
N VAL A 265 14.02 -12.20 -43.02
CA VAL A 265 13.82 -10.77 -42.74
C VAL A 265 12.78 -10.50 -41.66
N THR A 266 11.68 -11.26 -41.64
CA THR A 266 10.65 -11.13 -40.60
C THR A 266 11.16 -11.55 -39.23
N LEU A 267 11.96 -12.61 -39.16
CA LEU A 267 12.56 -13.10 -37.92
C LEU A 267 13.58 -12.08 -37.39
N GLU A 268 14.48 -11.60 -38.26
CA GLU A 268 15.50 -10.61 -37.93
C GLU A 268 14.86 -9.31 -37.44
N ALA A 269 13.88 -8.79 -38.17
CA ALA A 269 13.12 -7.59 -37.77
C ALA A 269 12.42 -7.78 -36.42
N THR A 270 11.82 -8.95 -36.16
CA THR A 270 11.15 -9.26 -34.88
C THR A 270 12.14 -9.31 -33.74
N VAL A 271 13.27 -9.99 -33.91
CA VAL A 271 14.31 -10.11 -32.86
C VAL A 271 14.91 -8.74 -32.53
N MET A 272 15.24 -7.94 -33.55
CA MET A 272 15.81 -6.61 -33.37
C MET A 272 14.80 -5.66 -32.68
N ALA A 273 13.55 -5.65 -33.12
CA ALA A 273 12.48 -4.85 -32.51
C ALA A 273 12.30 -5.24 -31.04
N ARG A 274 12.21 -6.54 -30.76
CA ARG A 274 12.03 -7.07 -29.42
C ARG A 274 13.21 -6.76 -28.50
N ALA A 275 14.44 -6.84 -28.99
CA ALA A 275 15.63 -6.50 -28.23
C ALA A 275 15.60 -5.03 -27.77
N VAL A 276 15.27 -4.10 -28.67
CA VAL A 276 15.21 -2.66 -28.34
C VAL A 276 14.01 -2.35 -27.46
N SER A 277 12.81 -2.83 -27.80
CA SER A 277 11.58 -2.55 -27.02
C SER A 277 11.66 -3.10 -25.59
N SER A 278 12.29 -4.26 -25.40
CA SER A 278 12.48 -4.85 -24.05
C SER A 278 13.47 -4.04 -23.21
N LEU A 279 14.52 -3.47 -23.80
CA LEU A 279 15.44 -2.56 -23.11
C LEU A 279 14.76 -1.26 -22.69
N VAL A 280 13.92 -0.71 -23.57
CA VAL A 280 13.11 0.48 -23.25
C VAL A 280 12.14 0.18 -22.10
N ASN A 281 11.42 -0.96 -22.16
CA ASN A 281 10.53 -1.38 -21.08
C ASN A 281 11.29 -1.57 -19.75
N PHE A 282 12.44 -2.23 -19.78
CA PHE A 282 13.31 -2.36 -18.62
C PHE A 282 13.68 -1.00 -18.03
N SER A 283 14.09 -0.05 -18.89
CA SER A 283 14.51 1.29 -18.46
C SER A 283 13.36 2.07 -17.84
N ILE A 284 12.18 2.07 -18.45
CA ILE A 284 10.98 2.73 -17.91
C ILE A 284 10.58 2.09 -16.57
N ASN A 285 10.53 0.76 -16.52
CA ASN A 285 10.16 0.06 -15.28
C ASN A 285 11.17 0.34 -14.17
N ARG A 286 12.48 0.36 -14.48
CA ARG A 286 13.52 0.63 -13.50
C ARG A 286 13.45 2.06 -12.94
N HIS A 287 13.33 3.08 -13.80
CA HIS A 287 13.47 4.48 -13.38
C HIS A 287 12.15 5.15 -13.03
N VAL A 288 11.06 4.81 -13.72
CA VAL A 288 9.77 5.52 -13.60
C VAL A 288 8.79 4.73 -12.72
N VAL A 289 8.68 3.41 -12.95
CA VAL A 289 7.68 2.59 -12.26
C VAL A 289 8.18 2.20 -10.87
N PHE A 290 9.29 1.48 -10.78
CA PHE A 290 9.79 0.90 -9.54
C PHE A 290 10.88 1.73 -8.86
N ARG A 291 11.49 2.71 -9.54
CA ARG A 291 12.57 3.58 -9.05
C ARG A 291 13.68 2.81 -8.33
N SER A 292 14.16 1.73 -8.98
CA SER A 292 15.12 0.81 -8.37
C SER A 292 16.55 1.36 -8.41
N GLU A 293 17.20 1.42 -7.26
CA GLU A 293 18.60 1.84 -7.08
C GLU A 293 19.60 0.68 -7.15
N ASN A 294 19.13 -0.56 -7.33
CA ASN A 294 19.98 -1.72 -7.45
C ASN A 294 20.91 -1.65 -8.66
N SER A 295 22.02 -2.44 -8.64
CA SER A 295 22.94 -2.57 -9.78
C SER A 295 22.20 -2.88 -11.08
N ILE A 296 22.45 -2.10 -12.13
CA ILE A 296 21.80 -2.21 -13.44
C ILE A 296 21.99 -3.59 -14.06
N TRP A 297 23.21 -4.12 -14.00
CA TRP A 297 23.54 -5.41 -14.61
C TRP A 297 22.85 -6.58 -13.93
N LYS A 298 22.82 -6.58 -12.57
CA LYS A 298 22.10 -7.60 -11.80
C LYS A 298 20.59 -7.55 -12.05
N THR A 299 20.04 -6.35 -12.15
CA THR A 299 18.61 -6.14 -12.41
C THR A 299 18.25 -6.54 -13.84
N LEU A 300 19.10 -6.21 -14.81
CA LEU A 300 18.93 -6.58 -16.20
C LEU A 300 18.98 -8.11 -16.41
N ALA A 301 19.96 -8.77 -15.78
CA ALA A 301 20.03 -10.24 -15.82
C ALA A 301 18.78 -10.90 -15.25
N LYS A 302 18.28 -10.43 -14.11
CA LYS A 302 17.01 -10.92 -13.54
C LYS A 302 15.81 -10.63 -14.44
N TYR A 303 15.78 -9.46 -15.06
CA TYR A 303 14.71 -9.08 -15.98
C TYR A 303 14.62 -10.06 -17.15
N TYR A 304 15.74 -10.36 -17.82
CA TYR A 304 15.75 -11.31 -18.93
C TYR A 304 15.58 -12.76 -18.49
N ALA A 305 16.12 -13.15 -17.33
CA ALA A 305 15.87 -14.47 -16.74
C ALA A 305 14.38 -14.74 -16.50
N PHE A 306 13.58 -13.69 -16.30
CA PHE A 306 12.13 -13.79 -16.20
C PHE A 306 11.41 -13.58 -17.53
N ALA A 307 11.80 -12.61 -18.33
CA ALA A 307 11.10 -12.25 -19.58
C ALA A 307 11.13 -13.38 -20.63
N ILE A 308 12.23 -14.14 -20.73
CA ILE A 308 12.36 -15.23 -21.68
C ILE A 308 11.38 -16.39 -21.35
N PRO A 309 11.33 -16.92 -20.11
CA PRO A 309 10.31 -17.91 -19.74
C PRO A 309 8.87 -17.43 -19.95
N VAL A 310 8.58 -16.18 -19.64
CA VAL A 310 7.25 -15.57 -19.85
C VAL A 310 6.86 -15.61 -21.32
N MET A 311 7.76 -15.23 -22.21
CA MET A 311 7.52 -15.27 -23.67
C MET A 311 7.23 -16.71 -24.15
N LEU A 312 8.01 -17.68 -23.69
CA LEU A 312 7.82 -19.09 -24.02
C LEU A 312 6.49 -19.63 -23.47
N THR A 313 6.13 -19.25 -22.23
CA THR A 313 4.86 -19.64 -21.60
C THR A 313 3.66 -19.08 -22.36
N SER A 314 3.71 -17.82 -22.80
CA SER A 314 2.65 -17.22 -23.62
C SER A 314 2.47 -17.99 -24.94
N ALA A 315 3.55 -18.22 -25.68
CA ALA A 315 3.51 -18.93 -26.96
C ALA A 315 3.05 -20.39 -26.78
N GLY A 316 3.63 -21.12 -25.82
CA GLY A 316 3.29 -22.51 -25.53
C GLY A 316 1.85 -22.67 -25.04
N GLY A 317 1.38 -21.75 -24.17
CA GLY A 317 0.00 -21.76 -23.66
C GLY A 317 -1.05 -21.59 -24.77
N VAL A 318 -0.83 -20.65 -25.69
CA VAL A 318 -1.72 -20.46 -26.87
C VAL A 318 -1.74 -21.69 -27.75
N THR A 319 -0.58 -22.29 -27.99
CA THR A 319 -0.47 -23.52 -28.78
C THR A 319 -1.20 -24.70 -28.13
N LEU A 320 -0.99 -24.88 -26.82
CA LEU A 320 -1.64 -25.93 -26.03
C LEU A 320 -3.17 -25.80 -26.04
N LEU A 321 -3.68 -24.57 -25.78
CA LEU A 321 -5.13 -24.33 -25.83
C LEU A 321 -5.68 -24.56 -27.26
N GLY A 322 -4.95 -24.16 -28.30
CA GLY A 322 -5.31 -24.45 -29.69
C GLY A 322 -5.43 -25.95 -29.96
N TYR A 323 -4.55 -26.75 -29.37
CA TYR A 323 -4.60 -28.21 -29.46
C TYR A 323 -5.77 -28.80 -28.66
N ILE A 324 -5.94 -28.42 -27.39
CA ILE A 324 -7.03 -28.92 -26.51
C ILE A 324 -8.41 -28.66 -27.13
N PHE A 325 -8.63 -27.46 -27.66
CA PHE A 325 -9.90 -27.08 -28.27
C PHE A 325 -9.98 -27.42 -29.75
N SER A 326 -9.00 -28.16 -30.29
CA SER A 326 -8.92 -28.59 -31.70
C SER A 326 -9.26 -27.46 -32.68
N THR A 327 -8.80 -26.22 -32.39
CA THR A 327 -9.17 -25.07 -33.18
C THR A 327 -7.99 -24.52 -33.99
N HIS A 328 -8.27 -24.21 -35.25
CA HIS A 328 -7.38 -23.47 -36.14
C HIS A 328 -7.87 -22.03 -36.39
N ALA A 329 -9.01 -21.67 -35.85
CA ALA A 329 -9.60 -20.34 -36.02
C ALA A 329 -8.71 -19.24 -35.36
N ALA A 330 -8.24 -18.30 -36.17
CA ALA A 330 -7.33 -17.25 -35.74
C ALA A 330 -7.93 -16.37 -34.61
N TRP A 331 -9.24 -16.07 -34.73
CA TRP A 331 -9.92 -15.25 -33.72
C TRP A 331 -9.96 -15.91 -32.33
N LEU A 332 -10.18 -17.24 -32.28
CA LEU A 332 -10.24 -17.97 -31.01
C LEU A 332 -8.84 -18.08 -30.37
N ARG A 333 -7.80 -18.30 -31.16
CA ARG A 333 -6.40 -18.24 -30.70
C ARG A 333 -6.03 -16.84 -30.18
N THR A 334 -6.56 -15.79 -30.79
CA THR A 334 -6.36 -14.41 -30.30
C THR A 334 -7.02 -14.23 -28.92
N ILE A 335 -8.23 -14.76 -28.70
CA ILE A 335 -8.87 -14.73 -27.39
C ILE A 335 -8.02 -15.50 -26.35
N PHE A 336 -7.55 -16.70 -26.67
CA PHE A 336 -6.67 -17.46 -25.78
C PHE A 336 -5.43 -16.67 -25.42
N LYS A 337 -4.80 -16.04 -26.43
CA LYS A 337 -3.65 -15.18 -26.20
C LYS A 337 -3.97 -14.00 -25.27
N MET A 338 -5.09 -13.31 -25.45
CA MET A 338 -5.51 -12.22 -24.60
C MET A 338 -5.70 -12.67 -23.14
N ILE A 339 -6.32 -13.82 -22.91
CA ILE A 339 -6.53 -14.38 -21.58
C ILE A 339 -5.17 -14.71 -20.92
N ILE A 340 -4.32 -15.44 -21.64
CA ILE A 340 -3.00 -15.84 -21.14
C ILE A 340 -2.14 -14.63 -20.84
N ASP A 341 -2.05 -13.67 -21.77
CA ASP A 341 -1.24 -12.46 -21.60
C ASP A 341 -1.76 -11.58 -20.46
N THR A 342 -3.08 -11.57 -20.22
CA THR A 342 -3.66 -10.89 -19.06
C THR A 342 -3.21 -11.52 -17.75
N VAL A 343 -3.25 -12.84 -17.64
CA VAL A 343 -2.76 -13.55 -16.44
C VAL A 343 -1.26 -13.31 -16.25
N ILE A 344 -0.50 -13.45 -17.33
CA ILE A 344 0.95 -13.20 -17.35
C ILE A 344 1.28 -11.77 -16.94
N TYR A 345 0.48 -10.79 -17.34
CA TYR A 345 0.67 -9.38 -16.95
C TYR A 345 0.66 -9.20 -15.43
N PHE A 346 -0.32 -9.77 -14.73
CA PHE A 346 -0.39 -9.68 -13.27
C PHE A 346 0.77 -10.41 -12.59
N VAL A 347 1.13 -11.60 -13.07
CA VAL A 347 2.31 -12.34 -12.57
C VAL A 347 3.58 -11.53 -12.81
N SER A 348 3.72 -10.93 -13.99
CA SER A 348 4.89 -10.13 -14.37
C SER A 348 5.05 -8.89 -13.48
N PHE A 349 3.96 -8.19 -13.19
CA PHE A 349 4.00 -7.06 -12.27
C PHE A 349 4.54 -7.47 -10.90
N ARG A 350 4.00 -8.57 -10.35
CA ARG A 350 4.41 -9.09 -9.04
C ARG A 350 5.87 -9.52 -9.01
N VAL A 351 6.31 -10.32 -9.97
CA VAL A 351 7.70 -10.81 -10.05
C VAL A 351 8.68 -9.66 -10.27
N GLN A 352 8.36 -8.71 -11.15
CA GLN A 352 9.21 -7.55 -11.37
C GLN A 352 9.34 -6.70 -10.12
N ARG A 353 8.26 -6.48 -9.38
CA ARG A 353 8.26 -5.70 -8.13
C ARG A 353 9.02 -6.42 -7.01
N GLU A 354 8.76 -7.71 -6.78
CA GLU A 354 9.26 -8.43 -5.61
C GLU A 354 10.67 -9.02 -5.79
N TRP A 355 11.07 -9.28 -7.03
CA TRP A 355 12.33 -9.96 -7.33
C TRP A 355 13.28 -9.18 -8.24
N VAL A 356 12.79 -8.67 -9.38
CA VAL A 356 13.66 -7.98 -10.38
C VAL A 356 14.10 -6.61 -9.85
N PHE A 357 13.13 -5.77 -9.49
CA PHE A 357 13.34 -4.37 -9.06
C PHE A 357 13.22 -4.17 -7.55
N ARG A 358 13.24 -5.25 -6.76
CA ARG A 358 13.09 -5.18 -5.31
C ARG A 358 14.06 -4.16 -4.72
N GLN A 359 13.52 -3.11 -4.10
CA GLN A 359 14.32 -2.21 -3.27
C GLN A 359 14.72 -2.98 -2.01
N ARG A 360 16.02 -3.09 -1.74
CA ARG A 360 16.47 -3.51 -0.42
C ARG A 360 16.26 -2.31 0.50
N PRO A 361 15.59 -2.46 1.66
CA PRO A 361 15.67 -1.45 2.69
C PRO A 361 17.17 -1.20 2.94
N ALA A 362 17.56 0.08 3.09
CA ALA A 362 18.88 0.40 3.64
C ALA A 362 19.01 -0.43 4.92
N ALA A 363 20.11 -1.19 5.04
CA ALA A 363 20.29 -2.19 6.06
C ALA A 363 19.86 -1.66 7.43
N SER A 364 18.72 -2.12 7.92
CA SER A 364 18.41 -1.98 9.33
C SER A 364 19.49 -2.79 10.06
N VAL A 365 20.12 -2.16 11.03
CA VAL A 365 21.05 -2.83 11.93
C VAL A 365 20.31 -4.00 12.56
N LYS A 366 20.50 -5.19 11.96
CA LYS A 366 20.05 -6.44 12.57
C LYS A 366 20.93 -6.72 13.78
N ASN A 367 20.54 -6.15 14.90
CA ASN A 367 20.98 -6.59 16.22
C ASN A 367 19.75 -6.86 17.06
N LYS A 368 19.19 -8.06 16.92
CA LYS A 368 18.44 -8.70 18.00
C LYS A 368 18.61 -10.21 17.93
N PRO A 369 19.09 -10.86 18.99
CA PRO A 369 18.98 -12.31 19.13
C PRO A 369 17.49 -12.67 19.20
N ARG A 370 17.08 -13.69 18.42
CA ARG A 370 15.79 -14.35 18.63
C ARG A 370 15.72 -14.75 20.10
N ARG A 371 14.72 -14.25 20.82
CA ARG A 371 14.31 -14.85 22.08
C ARG A 371 13.78 -16.25 21.73
N GLU A 372 14.58 -17.25 22.02
CA GLU A 372 14.11 -18.63 22.11
C GLU A 372 13.05 -18.68 23.22
N LYS A 373 11.92 -19.27 22.88
CA LYS A 373 10.86 -19.62 23.85
C LYS A 373 11.23 -20.93 24.52
#